data_1945ee9feac25013c619267d14f54c9f
#
_entry.id   1945ee9feac25013c619267d14f54c9f
#
_cell.length_a   1.000
_cell.length_b   1.000
_cell.length_c   1.000
_cell.angle_alpha   90.00
_cell.angle_beta   90.00
_cell.angle_gamma   90.00
#
_symmetry.space_group_name_H-M   'P 1'
#
loop_
_entity.id
_entity.type
_entity.pdbx_description
1 polymer ?
#
loop_
_entity_poly.entity_id
_entity_poly.type
_entity_poly.pdbx_seq_one_letter_code
_entity_poly.pdbx_strand_id
1 'polypeptide(L)'
;MRRKIKLHRINMSNVVFAAISPHPPIILPSVGSEEDRKKVKNTIDALQSLGEKLKKARPEKIIISSPHSDWGFNVPLFFLAQDFEGEIKKHLTGLESPDEYFQEGKKAYNKTDKRIALIASGDLSHCLKEDGPYGFNPDGPKFDGDLIKFLKKKDIKNILKLDRTYPQAAECGLRSFSFLLGVLEASGANWQPEIVSYEGPFGVGYLVADFKI
;
A
#
# COMPACT_ATOMS: atom_id res chain seq x y z
N MET A 1 -45.02 -18.63 24.10
CA MET A 1 -44.44 -18.05 22.85
C MET A 1 -43.04 -17.52 23.15
N ARG A 2 -41.97 -18.26 22.83
CA ARG A 2 -40.59 -17.76 22.98
C ARG A 2 -40.19 -17.03 21.71
N ARG A 3 -40.04 -15.69 21.78
CA ARG A 3 -39.45 -14.89 20.67
C ARG A 3 -38.00 -15.30 20.48
N LYS A 4 -37.67 -15.92 19.35
CA LYS A 4 -36.32 -16.11 18.88
C LYS A 4 -35.74 -14.72 18.53
N ILE A 5 -34.85 -14.20 19.37
CA ILE A 5 -34.04 -13.04 19.05
C ILE A 5 -33.08 -13.51 17.95
N LYS A 6 -33.31 -13.09 16.69
CA LYS A 6 -32.33 -13.19 15.62
C LYS A 6 -31.19 -12.24 15.97
N LEU A 7 -30.12 -12.79 16.55
CA LEU A 7 -28.84 -12.10 16.58
C LEU A 7 -28.44 -11.84 15.11
N HIS A 8 -28.56 -10.58 14.68
CA HIS A 8 -27.90 -10.13 13.47
C HIS A 8 -26.39 -10.32 13.71
N ARG A 9 -25.78 -11.35 13.12
CA ARG A 9 -24.32 -11.41 12.99
C ARG A 9 -23.92 -10.14 12.23
N ILE A 10 -23.36 -9.18 12.93
CA ILE A 10 -22.65 -8.05 12.32
C ILE A 10 -21.62 -8.70 11.41
N ASN A 11 -21.76 -8.48 10.13
CA ASN A 11 -20.94 -9.08 9.08
C ASN A 11 -19.58 -8.36 9.11
N MET A 12 -18.73 -8.69 10.09
CA MET A 12 -17.41 -8.07 10.22
C MET A 12 -16.54 -8.52 9.04
N SER A 13 -15.83 -7.55 8.46
CA SER A 13 -14.78 -7.82 7.48
C SER A 13 -13.73 -8.76 8.10
N ASN A 14 -13.18 -9.64 7.30
CA ASN A 14 -12.05 -10.50 7.71
C ASN A 14 -10.69 -9.86 7.37
N VAL A 15 -10.67 -8.68 6.78
CA VAL A 15 -9.46 -7.87 6.65
C VAL A 15 -9.12 -7.28 8.02
N VAL A 16 -7.92 -7.57 8.51
CA VAL A 16 -7.46 -7.20 9.86
C VAL A 16 -6.26 -6.27 9.86
N PHE A 17 -5.69 -6.03 8.70
CA PHE A 17 -4.57 -5.11 8.47
C PHE A 17 -4.55 -4.70 6.99
N ALA A 18 -4.25 -3.44 6.72
CA ALA A 18 -3.98 -2.98 5.36
C ALA A 18 -2.97 -1.83 5.39
N ALA A 19 -2.02 -1.83 4.44
CA ALA A 19 -0.96 -0.82 4.38
C ALA A 19 -0.48 -0.55 2.95
N ILE A 20 0.01 0.68 2.71
CA ILE A 20 0.88 1.03 1.59
C ILE A 20 2.32 1.01 2.09
N SER A 21 3.20 0.40 1.31
CA SER A 21 4.64 0.29 1.56
C SER A 21 5.43 0.67 0.31
N PRO A 22 6.42 1.57 0.41
CA PRO A 22 7.39 1.76 -0.66
C PRO A 22 8.30 0.54 -0.76
N HIS A 23 9.03 0.43 -1.89
CA HIS A 23 9.88 -0.74 -2.13
C HIS A 23 11.30 -0.43 -2.64
N PRO A 24 11.91 0.74 -2.34
CA PRO A 24 13.25 1.00 -2.83
C PRO A 24 14.26 0.07 -2.17
N PRO A 25 15.10 -0.66 -2.95
CA PRO A 25 16.07 -1.61 -2.38
C PRO A 25 17.05 -0.95 -1.40
N ILE A 26 17.31 0.34 -1.57
CA ILE A 26 18.27 1.12 -0.77
C ILE A 26 17.92 1.16 0.74
N ILE A 27 16.66 0.89 1.13
CA ILE A 27 16.28 0.84 2.55
C ILE A 27 16.69 -0.48 3.23
N LEU A 28 17.04 -1.52 2.45
CA LEU A 28 17.51 -2.80 2.99
C LEU A 28 18.93 -2.69 3.51
N PRO A 29 19.27 -3.29 4.68
CA PRO A 29 20.63 -3.32 5.21
C PRO A 29 21.65 -3.98 4.28
N SER A 30 21.20 -4.89 3.41
CA SER A 30 22.04 -5.61 2.44
C SER A 30 22.37 -4.81 1.18
N VAL A 31 21.71 -3.66 0.94
CA VAL A 31 21.84 -2.87 -0.29
C VAL A 31 22.30 -1.44 -0.01
N GLY A 32 21.55 -0.70 0.80
CA GLY A 32 21.87 0.69 1.12
C GLY A 32 22.99 0.83 2.13
N SER A 33 23.82 1.87 1.97
CA SER A 33 24.79 2.26 2.98
C SER A 33 24.11 2.74 4.26
N GLU A 34 24.85 2.83 5.35
CA GLU A 34 24.32 3.41 6.60
C GLU A 34 23.90 4.89 6.40
N GLU A 35 24.68 5.63 5.60
CA GLU A 35 24.38 7.02 5.27
C GLU A 35 23.09 7.16 4.47
N ASP A 36 22.87 6.30 3.49
CA ASP A 36 21.63 6.29 2.70
C ASP A 36 20.41 5.98 3.58
N ARG A 37 20.54 4.97 4.46
CA ARG A 37 19.45 4.63 5.38
C ARG A 37 19.16 5.75 6.39
N LYS A 38 20.13 6.56 6.79
CA LYS A 38 19.89 7.76 7.61
C LYS A 38 18.97 8.76 6.91
N LYS A 39 19.10 8.92 5.57
CA LYS A 39 18.26 9.83 4.77
C LYS A 39 16.80 9.39 4.67
N VAL A 40 16.53 8.10 4.83
CA VAL A 40 15.18 7.49 4.77
C VAL A 40 14.76 6.87 6.10
N LYS A 41 15.28 7.41 7.19
CA LYS A 41 15.05 6.86 8.52
C LYS A 41 13.56 6.84 8.89
N ASN A 42 12.81 7.89 8.56
CA ASN A 42 11.39 7.95 8.87
C ASN A 42 10.59 6.86 8.14
N THR A 43 10.95 6.56 6.90
CA THR A 43 10.36 5.45 6.13
C THR A 43 10.66 4.11 6.80
N ILE A 44 11.92 3.87 7.18
CA ILE A 44 12.33 2.61 7.85
C ILE A 44 11.61 2.44 9.18
N ASP A 45 11.62 3.46 10.04
CA ASP A 45 10.94 3.42 11.35
C ASP A 45 9.43 3.18 11.20
N ALA A 46 8.79 3.83 10.21
CA ALA A 46 7.39 3.64 9.89
C ALA A 46 7.07 2.21 9.45
N LEU A 47 7.89 1.63 8.58
CA LEU A 47 7.72 0.25 8.13
C LEU A 47 7.91 -0.75 9.27
N GLN A 48 8.91 -0.57 10.14
CA GLN A 48 9.10 -1.40 11.32
C GLN A 48 7.88 -1.32 12.27
N SER A 49 7.36 -0.11 12.50
CA SER A 49 6.13 0.08 13.28
C SER A 49 4.93 -0.64 12.69
N LEU A 50 4.77 -0.62 11.35
CA LEU A 50 3.71 -1.36 10.66
C LEU A 50 3.91 -2.87 10.76
N GLY A 51 5.15 -3.37 10.72
CA GLY A 51 5.46 -4.79 10.95
C GLY A 51 4.96 -5.27 12.31
N GLU A 52 5.19 -4.49 13.38
CA GLU A 52 4.67 -4.78 14.70
C GLU A 52 3.13 -4.78 14.76
N LYS A 53 2.48 -3.85 14.02
CA LYS A 53 1.02 -3.84 13.91
C LYS A 53 0.50 -5.06 13.17
N LEU A 54 1.13 -5.46 12.06
CA LEU A 54 0.77 -6.65 11.30
C LEU A 54 0.88 -7.91 12.19
N LYS A 55 1.99 -8.06 12.92
CA LYS A 55 2.20 -9.17 13.85
C LYS A 55 1.11 -9.23 14.93
N LYS A 56 0.73 -8.08 15.50
CA LYS A 56 -0.36 -7.99 16.49
C LYS A 56 -1.74 -8.31 15.87
N ALA A 57 -1.95 -7.97 14.61
CA ALA A 57 -3.19 -8.29 13.89
C ALA A 57 -3.34 -9.79 13.62
N ARG A 58 -2.29 -10.60 13.72
CA ARG A 58 -2.28 -12.06 13.55
C ARG A 58 -3.04 -12.51 12.30
N PRO A 59 -2.68 -12.04 11.10
CA PRO A 59 -3.30 -12.55 9.89
C PRO A 59 -2.93 -14.02 9.66
N GLU A 60 -3.78 -14.74 8.94
CA GLU A 60 -3.52 -16.11 8.47
C GLU A 60 -3.14 -16.13 7.00
N LYS A 61 -3.39 -15.00 6.31
CA LYS A 61 -3.07 -14.81 4.90
C LYS A 61 -2.66 -13.37 4.64
N ILE A 62 -1.62 -13.20 3.84
CA ILE A 62 -1.22 -11.90 3.26
C ILE A 62 -1.58 -11.90 1.78
N ILE A 63 -2.21 -10.83 1.31
CA ILE A 63 -2.33 -10.50 -0.11
C ILE A 63 -1.47 -9.27 -0.33
N ILE A 64 -0.43 -9.39 -1.15
CA ILE A 64 0.46 -8.30 -1.50
C ILE A 64 0.41 -8.04 -3.00
N SER A 65 0.13 -6.78 -3.39
CA SER A 65 0.21 -6.32 -4.78
C SER A 65 1.48 -5.50 -5.02
N SER A 66 2.02 -5.55 -6.24
CA SER A 66 3.24 -4.81 -6.62
C SER A 66 3.38 -4.70 -8.14
N PRO A 67 3.97 -3.62 -8.67
CA PRO A 67 4.36 -3.53 -10.09
C PRO A 67 5.63 -4.31 -10.43
N HIS A 68 6.39 -4.78 -9.44
CA HIS A 68 7.67 -5.46 -9.62
C HIS A 68 7.68 -6.83 -8.95
N SER A 69 8.22 -7.84 -9.65
CA SER A 69 8.21 -9.24 -9.20
C SER A 69 9.24 -9.58 -8.12
N ASP A 70 10.25 -8.74 -7.93
CA ASP A 70 11.40 -8.94 -7.03
C ASP A 70 11.36 -7.97 -5.83
N TRP A 71 12.03 -6.82 -5.94
CA TRP A 71 12.08 -5.81 -4.88
C TRP A 71 10.69 -5.38 -4.42
N GLY A 72 9.77 -5.29 -5.35
CA GLY A 72 8.40 -4.91 -5.08
C GLY A 72 7.68 -5.79 -4.07
N PHE A 73 8.01 -7.07 -3.99
CA PHE A 73 7.51 -7.98 -2.94
C PHE A 73 8.48 -8.12 -1.78
N ASN A 74 9.78 -8.25 -2.08
CA ASN A 74 10.77 -8.62 -1.08
C ASN A 74 11.00 -7.52 -0.05
N VAL A 75 11.03 -6.23 -0.47
CA VAL A 75 11.26 -5.11 0.43
C VAL A 75 10.13 -4.94 1.45
N PRO A 76 8.84 -4.83 1.04
CA PRO A 76 7.76 -4.77 2.03
C PRO A 76 7.69 -6.00 2.95
N LEU A 77 7.87 -7.20 2.40
CA LEU A 77 7.82 -8.42 3.21
C LEU A 77 8.95 -8.49 4.23
N PHE A 78 10.15 -7.98 3.90
CA PHE A 78 11.26 -7.91 4.84
C PHE A 78 10.92 -7.08 6.09
N PHE A 79 10.24 -5.93 5.92
CA PHE A 79 9.90 -5.06 7.05
C PHE A 79 8.60 -5.46 7.76
N LEU A 80 7.61 -5.91 7.00
CA LEU A 80 6.25 -6.10 7.52
C LEU A 80 5.96 -7.53 7.93
N ALA A 81 6.61 -8.53 7.33
CA ALA A 81 6.22 -9.93 7.43
C ALA A 81 7.40 -10.91 7.57
N GLN A 82 8.52 -10.49 8.16
CA GLN A 82 9.74 -11.30 8.27
C GLN A 82 9.49 -12.66 8.92
N ASP A 83 8.67 -12.73 9.98
CA ASP A 83 8.38 -13.95 10.74
C ASP A 83 7.00 -14.55 10.36
N PHE A 84 6.44 -14.20 9.21
CA PHE A 84 5.13 -14.68 8.81
C PHE A 84 5.22 -16.05 8.14
N GLU A 85 4.58 -17.06 8.73
CA GLU A 85 4.57 -18.45 8.24
C GLU A 85 3.29 -18.82 7.48
N GLY A 86 2.32 -17.90 7.35
CA GLY A 86 1.06 -18.16 6.68
C GLY A 86 1.13 -18.08 5.16
N GLU A 87 -0.03 -18.14 4.52
CA GLU A 87 -0.16 -18.04 3.07
C GLU A 87 0.14 -16.61 2.58
N ILE A 88 1.07 -16.43 1.64
CA ILE A 88 1.32 -15.16 0.95
C ILE A 88 0.87 -15.28 -0.50
N LYS A 89 -0.18 -14.55 -0.87
CA LYS A 89 -0.63 -14.41 -2.25
C LYS A 89 -0.04 -13.14 -2.87
N LYS A 90 0.86 -13.32 -3.82
CA LYS A 90 1.47 -12.23 -4.61
C LYS A 90 0.58 -11.90 -5.82
N HIS A 91 0.32 -10.61 -6.04
CA HIS A 91 -0.42 -10.08 -7.17
C HIS A 91 0.45 -9.07 -7.92
N LEU A 92 0.90 -9.42 -9.12
CA LEU A 92 1.70 -8.54 -9.95
C LEU A 92 0.78 -7.65 -10.77
N THR A 93 0.95 -6.33 -10.69
CA THR A 93 0.23 -5.37 -11.52
C THR A 93 1.02 -5.08 -12.80
N GLY A 94 0.31 -4.80 -13.90
CA GLY A 94 0.87 -4.51 -15.22
C GLY A 94 0.54 -3.09 -15.70
N LEU A 95 0.14 -2.96 -16.95
CA LEU A 95 -0.06 -1.67 -17.63
C LEU A 95 -1.52 -1.21 -17.68
N GLU A 96 -2.46 -2.03 -17.25
CA GLU A 96 -3.88 -1.70 -17.23
C GLU A 96 -4.12 -0.46 -16.34
N SER A 97 -5.30 0.16 -16.49
CA SER A 97 -5.62 1.39 -15.77
C SER A 97 -5.82 1.16 -14.27
N PRO A 98 -5.66 2.20 -13.44
CA PRO A 98 -5.99 2.12 -12.01
C PRO A 98 -7.43 1.65 -11.74
N ASP A 99 -8.39 2.04 -12.59
CA ASP A 99 -9.80 1.60 -12.52
C ASP A 99 -9.92 0.08 -12.71
N GLU A 100 -9.20 -0.50 -13.68
CA GLU A 100 -9.20 -1.94 -13.92
C GLU A 100 -8.64 -2.70 -12.71
N TYR A 101 -7.52 -2.24 -12.12
CA TYR A 101 -6.98 -2.84 -10.90
C TYR A 101 -7.89 -2.67 -9.69
N PHE A 102 -8.60 -1.56 -9.57
CA PHE A 102 -9.63 -1.42 -8.54
C PHE A 102 -10.73 -2.47 -8.70
N GLN A 103 -11.24 -2.68 -9.92
CA GLN A 103 -12.26 -3.72 -10.18
C GLN A 103 -11.70 -5.13 -9.98
N GLU A 104 -10.44 -5.35 -10.34
CA GLU A 104 -9.75 -6.62 -10.08
C GLU A 104 -9.61 -6.89 -8.59
N GLY A 105 -9.22 -5.90 -7.80
CA GLY A 105 -9.20 -5.97 -6.34
C GLY A 105 -10.55 -6.36 -5.75
N LYS A 106 -11.64 -5.74 -6.24
CA LYS A 106 -13.01 -6.12 -5.83
C LYS A 106 -13.34 -7.58 -6.14
N LYS A 107 -12.94 -8.08 -7.31
CA LYS A 107 -13.16 -9.47 -7.72
C LYS A 107 -12.25 -10.46 -6.98
N ALA A 108 -11.05 -10.02 -6.60
CA ALA A 108 -10.07 -10.86 -5.89
C ALA A 108 -10.48 -11.14 -4.44
N TYR A 109 -11.34 -10.30 -3.86
CA TYR A 109 -11.86 -10.52 -2.53
C TYR A 109 -12.88 -11.66 -2.52
N ASN A 110 -12.51 -12.74 -1.85
CA ASN A 110 -13.43 -13.82 -1.54
C ASN A 110 -13.65 -13.85 -0.03
N LYS A 111 -14.92 -13.81 0.39
CA LYS A 111 -15.26 -13.93 1.80
C LYS A 111 -14.78 -15.29 2.33
N THR A 112 -13.94 -15.26 3.34
CA THR A 112 -13.35 -16.42 3.99
C THR A 112 -13.35 -16.20 5.49
N ASP A 113 -13.22 -17.26 6.27
CA ASP A 113 -13.05 -17.14 7.72
C ASP A 113 -11.61 -16.78 8.13
N LYS A 114 -10.66 -16.85 7.20
CA LYS A 114 -9.26 -16.46 7.45
C LYS A 114 -9.11 -14.96 7.64
N ARG A 115 -8.29 -14.58 8.60
CA ARG A 115 -7.87 -13.19 8.84
C ARG A 115 -6.87 -12.76 7.76
N ILE A 116 -7.17 -11.69 7.02
CA ILE A 116 -6.40 -11.25 5.86
C ILE A 116 -5.67 -9.95 6.17
N ALA A 117 -4.37 -9.90 5.86
CA ALA A 117 -3.60 -8.67 5.75
C ALA A 117 -3.44 -8.28 4.27
N LEU A 118 -3.58 -6.99 3.97
CA LEU A 118 -3.39 -6.43 2.63
C LEU A 118 -2.16 -5.53 2.63
N ILE A 119 -1.28 -5.70 1.65
CA ILE A 119 -0.12 -4.83 1.44
C ILE A 119 -0.12 -4.37 -0.02
N ALA A 120 -0.14 -3.06 -0.24
CA ALA A 120 0.10 -2.50 -1.56
C ALA A 120 1.51 -1.91 -1.62
N SER A 121 2.34 -2.50 -2.46
CA SER A 121 3.72 -2.12 -2.67
C SER A 121 3.85 -1.20 -3.86
N GLY A 122 4.53 -0.06 -3.69
CA GLY A 122 4.78 0.90 -4.77
C GLY A 122 5.41 2.17 -4.28
N ASP A 123 6.26 2.77 -5.11
CA ASP A 123 6.77 4.11 -4.89
C ASP A 123 5.84 5.14 -5.55
N LEU A 124 5.85 6.37 -5.05
CA LEU A 124 5.16 7.49 -5.63
C LEU A 124 5.98 8.04 -6.82
N SER A 125 5.89 9.34 -7.09
CA SER A 125 6.62 9.94 -8.20
C SER A 125 8.14 9.67 -8.11
N HIS A 126 8.76 9.43 -9.27
CA HIS A 126 10.21 9.34 -9.43
C HIS A 126 10.84 10.65 -9.95
N CYS A 127 10.04 11.74 -10.07
CA CYS A 127 10.42 13.01 -10.67
C CYS A 127 10.42 14.17 -9.67
N LEU A 128 10.93 13.95 -8.43
CA LEU A 128 10.88 14.96 -7.37
C LEU A 128 12.10 15.88 -7.34
N LYS A 129 13.23 15.52 -7.98
CA LYS A 129 14.49 16.25 -7.93
C LYS A 129 15.22 16.19 -9.27
N GLU A 130 15.96 17.27 -9.60
CA GLU A 130 16.79 17.35 -10.81
C GLU A 130 17.88 16.27 -10.86
N ASP A 131 18.47 15.96 -9.72
CA ASP A 131 19.49 14.93 -9.52
C ASP A 131 18.90 13.54 -9.21
N GLY A 132 17.58 13.39 -9.31
CA GLY A 132 16.88 12.14 -9.12
C GLY A 132 16.94 11.23 -10.36
N PRO A 133 16.43 9.98 -10.25
CA PRO A 133 16.56 8.96 -11.31
C PRO A 133 15.89 9.35 -12.64
N TYR A 134 14.85 10.19 -12.60
CA TYR A 134 14.10 10.66 -13.78
C TYR A 134 14.11 12.17 -13.93
N GLY A 135 14.98 12.89 -13.16
CA GLY A 135 14.99 14.34 -13.12
C GLY A 135 13.77 14.94 -12.39
N PHE A 136 13.58 16.25 -12.54
CA PHE A 136 12.43 16.93 -11.97
C PHE A 136 11.32 17.13 -12.99
N ASN A 137 10.09 16.82 -12.61
CA ASN A 137 8.91 17.21 -13.34
C ASN A 137 7.85 17.77 -12.38
N PRO A 138 7.18 18.90 -12.69
CA PRO A 138 6.19 19.50 -11.80
C PRO A 138 4.95 18.63 -11.54
N ASP A 139 4.70 17.61 -12.35
CA ASP A 139 3.66 16.60 -12.10
C ASP A 139 4.00 15.72 -10.89
N GLY A 140 5.30 15.49 -10.63
CA GLY A 140 5.74 14.63 -9.54
C GLY A 140 5.22 15.05 -8.17
N PRO A 141 5.64 16.22 -7.64
CA PRO A 141 5.18 16.67 -6.32
C PRO A 141 3.67 16.93 -6.27
N LYS A 142 3.01 17.24 -7.39
CA LYS A 142 1.56 17.40 -7.46
C LYS A 142 0.85 16.05 -7.31
N PHE A 143 1.32 15.02 -8.02
CA PHE A 143 0.82 13.65 -7.91
C PHE A 143 0.90 13.17 -6.46
N ASP A 144 2.08 13.28 -5.84
CA ASP A 144 2.31 12.83 -4.47
C ASP A 144 1.40 13.55 -3.48
N GLY A 145 1.31 14.89 -3.61
CA GLY A 145 0.46 15.72 -2.76
C GLY A 145 -1.03 15.39 -2.88
N ASP A 146 -1.53 15.23 -4.11
CA ASP A 146 -2.94 14.91 -4.34
C ASP A 146 -3.27 13.46 -3.97
N LEU A 147 -2.39 12.48 -4.19
CA LEU A 147 -2.59 11.12 -3.70
C LEU A 147 -2.76 11.09 -2.18
N ILE A 148 -1.85 11.74 -1.44
CA ILE A 148 -1.91 11.82 0.02
C ILE A 148 -3.20 12.51 0.48
N LYS A 149 -3.57 13.60 -0.15
CA LYS A 149 -4.80 14.35 0.14
C LYS A 149 -6.06 13.52 -0.12
N PHE A 150 -6.13 12.81 -1.25
CA PHE A 150 -7.28 11.99 -1.61
C PHE A 150 -7.36 10.72 -0.73
N LEU A 151 -6.24 10.11 -0.37
CA LEU A 151 -6.22 9.03 0.62
C LEU A 151 -6.84 9.48 1.94
N LYS A 152 -6.39 10.62 2.50
CA LYS A 152 -6.93 11.17 3.77
C LYS A 152 -8.43 11.43 3.71
N LYS A 153 -8.98 11.75 2.53
CA LYS A 153 -10.40 11.99 2.30
C LYS A 153 -11.18 10.74 1.88
N LYS A 154 -10.52 9.62 1.67
CA LYS A 154 -11.08 8.41 1.06
C LYS A 154 -11.70 8.67 -0.32
N ASP A 155 -11.13 9.61 -1.07
CA ASP A 155 -11.60 9.99 -2.39
C ASP A 155 -11.05 9.06 -3.46
N ILE A 156 -11.52 7.80 -3.44
CA ILE A 156 -11.09 6.75 -4.37
C ILE A 156 -11.28 7.20 -5.81
N LYS A 157 -12.38 7.88 -6.11
CA LYS A 157 -12.70 8.34 -7.48
C LYS A 157 -11.60 9.23 -8.07
N ASN A 158 -11.02 10.12 -7.28
CA ASN A 158 -9.97 11.00 -7.74
C ASN A 158 -8.59 10.31 -7.68
N ILE A 159 -8.36 9.36 -6.76
CA ILE A 159 -7.14 8.52 -6.76
C ILE A 159 -7.02 7.77 -8.09
N LEU A 160 -8.10 7.13 -8.56
CA LEU A 160 -8.11 6.33 -9.79
C LEU A 160 -7.88 7.13 -11.09
N LYS A 161 -7.78 8.46 -11.00
CA LYS A 161 -7.55 9.36 -12.16
C LYS A 161 -6.17 10.02 -12.16
N LEU A 162 -5.36 9.76 -11.14
CA LEU A 162 -4.09 10.48 -10.95
C LEU A 162 -3.10 10.24 -12.10
N ASP A 163 -3.09 9.04 -12.71
CA ASP A 163 -2.27 8.73 -13.88
C ASP A 163 -2.58 9.63 -15.09
N ARG A 164 -3.86 9.97 -15.28
CA ARG A 164 -4.32 10.85 -16.37
C ARG A 164 -4.14 12.32 -16.00
N THR A 165 -4.22 12.66 -14.72
CA THR A 165 -4.07 14.02 -14.22
C THR A 165 -2.61 14.46 -14.23
N TYR A 166 -1.70 13.54 -13.92
CA TYR A 166 -0.26 13.78 -13.80
C TYR A 166 0.55 12.73 -14.60
N PRO A 167 0.43 12.71 -15.95
CA PRO A 167 1.00 11.64 -16.76
C PRO A 167 2.53 11.62 -16.77
N GLN A 168 3.19 12.69 -16.31
CA GLN A 168 4.64 12.81 -16.24
C GLN A 168 5.20 12.58 -14.83
N ALA A 169 4.38 12.12 -13.89
CA ALA A 169 4.82 11.85 -12.52
C ALA A 169 5.79 10.67 -12.41
N ALA A 170 5.82 9.77 -13.40
CA ALA A 170 6.64 8.55 -13.42
C ALA A 170 6.50 7.72 -12.14
N GLU A 171 5.27 7.55 -11.67
CA GLU A 171 4.96 6.73 -10.50
C GLU A 171 4.89 5.24 -10.86
N CYS A 172 5.04 4.35 -9.89
CA CYS A 172 4.87 2.92 -10.11
C CYS A 172 3.80 2.27 -9.21
N GLY A 173 3.36 2.95 -8.14
CA GLY A 173 2.54 2.36 -7.09
C GLY A 173 1.03 2.43 -7.31
N LEU A 174 0.52 3.35 -8.14
CA LEU A 174 -0.91 3.69 -8.20
C LEU A 174 -1.80 2.48 -8.50
N ARG A 175 -1.37 1.59 -9.37
CA ARG A 175 -2.12 0.36 -9.74
C ARG A 175 -2.22 -0.62 -8.59
N SER A 176 -1.12 -0.80 -7.86
CA SER A 176 -1.07 -1.61 -6.64
C SER A 176 -1.97 -1.03 -5.54
N PHE A 177 -1.95 0.29 -5.36
CA PHE A 177 -2.82 1.00 -4.40
C PHE A 177 -4.30 0.85 -4.79
N SER A 178 -4.61 0.96 -6.09
CA SER A 178 -5.97 0.78 -6.61
C SER A 178 -6.50 -0.63 -6.36
N PHE A 179 -5.67 -1.66 -6.56
CA PHE A 179 -6.03 -3.03 -6.23
C PHE A 179 -6.36 -3.20 -4.74
N LEU A 180 -5.52 -2.68 -3.84
CA LEU A 180 -5.77 -2.71 -2.39
C LEU A 180 -7.10 -2.03 -2.05
N LEU A 181 -7.35 -0.83 -2.60
CA LEU A 181 -8.59 -0.09 -2.36
C LEU A 181 -9.82 -0.86 -2.86
N GLY A 182 -9.71 -1.57 -3.98
CA GLY A 182 -10.76 -2.44 -4.48
C GLY A 182 -11.07 -3.61 -3.53
N VAL A 183 -10.05 -4.25 -2.96
CA VAL A 183 -10.23 -5.31 -1.96
C VAL A 183 -10.89 -4.76 -0.69
N LEU A 184 -10.46 -3.60 -0.20
CA LEU A 184 -11.05 -2.93 0.96
C LEU A 184 -12.52 -2.60 0.74
N GLU A 185 -12.87 -2.05 -0.43
CA GLU A 185 -14.26 -1.75 -0.81
C GLU A 185 -15.14 -3.00 -0.79
N ALA A 186 -14.70 -4.08 -1.43
CA ALA A 186 -15.45 -5.33 -1.50
C ALA A 186 -15.57 -6.04 -0.16
N SER A 187 -14.59 -5.89 0.72
CA SER A 187 -14.58 -6.50 2.05
C SER A 187 -15.57 -5.86 3.03
N GLY A 188 -16.01 -4.63 2.74
CA GLY A 188 -16.82 -3.84 3.66
C GLY A 188 -16.07 -3.44 4.93
N ALA A 189 -14.74 -3.47 4.94
CA ALA A 189 -13.94 -3.01 6.07
C ALA A 189 -14.16 -1.53 6.35
N ASN A 190 -14.36 -1.18 7.61
CA ASN A 190 -14.38 0.22 8.02
C ASN A 190 -12.95 0.67 8.31
N TRP A 191 -12.29 1.24 7.32
CA TRP A 191 -10.90 1.67 7.41
C TRP A 191 -10.75 3.18 7.52
N GLN A 192 -9.68 3.63 8.19
CA GLN A 192 -9.27 5.02 8.27
C GLN A 192 -7.80 5.15 7.87
N PRO A 193 -7.46 5.95 6.84
CA PRO A 193 -6.09 6.09 6.37
C PRO A 193 -5.29 7.01 7.32
N GLU A 194 -4.13 6.54 7.72
CA GLU A 194 -3.12 7.31 8.43
C GLU A 194 -1.85 7.35 7.60
N ILE A 195 -1.37 8.55 7.27
CA ILE A 195 -0.05 8.71 6.65
C ILE A 195 0.98 8.63 7.78
N VAL A 196 1.72 7.53 7.82
CA VAL A 196 2.72 7.28 8.86
C VAL A 196 4.02 8.00 8.54
N SER A 197 4.47 7.95 7.28
CA SER A 197 5.57 8.77 6.78
C SER A 197 5.43 9.06 5.28
N TYR A 198 6.03 10.17 4.87
CA TYR A 198 6.28 10.51 3.47
C TYR A 198 7.58 11.29 3.37
N GLU A 199 8.50 10.81 2.55
CA GLU A 199 9.77 11.48 2.26
C GLU A 199 10.27 11.11 0.87
N GLY A 200 11.18 11.94 0.29
CA GLY A 200 11.67 11.73 -1.06
C GLY A 200 13.14 12.18 -1.24
N PRO A 201 14.08 11.69 -0.40
CA PRO A 201 15.45 12.22 -0.38
C PRO A 201 16.24 11.95 -1.66
N PHE A 202 15.86 10.91 -2.42
CA PHE A 202 16.55 10.50 -3.65
C PHE A 202 15.77 10.84 -4.93
N GLY A 203 14.82 11.78 -4.86
CA GLY A 203 13.99 12.15 -6.02
C GLY A 203 12.81 11.19 -6.28
N VAL A 204 12.60 10.20 -5.41
CA VAL A 204 11.48 9.26 -5.44
C VAL A 204 10.65 9.41 -4.17
N GLY A 205 9.33 9.48 -4.30
CA GLY A 205 8.41 9.61 -3.17
C GLY A 205 8.15 8.27 -2.48
N TYR A 206 8.47 8.19 -1.19
CA TYR A 206 8.28 7.01 -0.34
C TYR A 206 7.14 7.26 0.63
N LEU A 207 6.00 6.62 0.39
CA LEU A 207 4.82 6.73 1.23
C LEU A 207 4.64 5.46 2.08
N VAL A 208 4.53 5.64 3.38
CA VAL A 208 4.05 4.60 4.31
C VAL A 208 2.70 5.02 4.86
N ALA A 209 1.67 4.22 4.61
CA ALA A 209 0.31 4.50 5.09
C ALA A 209 -0.30 3.26 5.76
N ASP A 210 -0.97 3.48 6.88
CA ASP A 210 -1.76 2.51 7.62
C ASP A 210 -3.25 2.73 7.33
N PHE A 211 -3.98 1.68 7.03
CA PHE A 211 -5.43 1.72 6.91
C PHE A 211 -6.02 1.10 8.19
N LYS A 212 -6.15 1.89 9.26
CA LYS A 212 -6.71 1.41 10.54
C LYS A 212 -8.09 0.77 10.30
N ILE A 213 -8.17 -0.51 10.61
CA ILE A 213 -9.36 -1.36 10.42
C ILE A 213 -10.06 -1.54 11.78
#